data_6027a0325d645f3c957e838093a17ad5
#
_entry.id   6027a0325d645f3c957e838093a17ad5
#
_cell.length_a   1.000
_cell.length_b   1.000
_cell.length_c   1.000
_cell.angle_alpha   90.00
_cell.angle_beta   90.00
_cell.angle_gamma   90.00
#
_symmetry.space_group_name_H-M   'P 1'
#
loop_
_entity.id
_entity.type
_entity.pdbx_description
1 polymer ?
#
loop_
_entity_poly.entity_id
_entity_poly.type
_entity_poly.pdbx_seq_one_letter_code
_entity_poly.pdbx_strand_id
1 'polypeptide(L)'
;KVCFGRERRSRKIPESDRRLTAWHEAGHAIVNLFLEHSIPLHKVTIIPRGQALGLTMMMDNEDRYSRSRLEMLDVITTDLGGRVAEEIALGDVTSGASQDIAHATNLAHSMVCAYGMSEKMGTVQYGQRQEHIYLGRDITRNDSCSEETLREIDSEVKRIIFE
;
A
#
# COMPACT_ATOMS: atom_id res chain seq x y z
N LYS A 1 11.01 17.84 -2.40
CA LYS A 1 10.88 18.51 -1.06
C LYS A 1 9.42 18.75 -0.67
N VAL A 2 8.51 18.91 -1.61
CA VAL A 2 7.10 19.24 -1.34
C VAL A 2 6.32 18.00 -0.88
N CYS A 3 6.55 16.81 -1.46
CA CYS A 3 5.77 15.60 -1.17
C CYS A 3 6.08 14.94 0.19
N PHE A 4 7.32 15.02 0.66
CA PHE A 4 7.77 14.25 1.85
C PHE A 4 8.08 15.11 3.08
N GLY A 5 7.84 16.42 3.05
CA GLY A 5 8.13 17.33 4.14
C GLY A 5 9.63 17.54 4.40
N ARG A 6 9.93 18.38 5.42
CA ARG A 6 11.32 18.69 5.80
C ARG A 6 11.90 17.59 6.70
N GLU A 7 13.21 17.31 6.53
CA GLU A 7 13.96 16.45 7.45
C GLU A 7 13.98 17.05 8.87
N ARG A 8 13.70 16.21 9.87
CA ARG A 8 13.70 16.58 11.29
C ARG A 8 14.90 15.95 12.02
N ARG A 9 16.11 16.36 11.67
CA ARG A 9 17.35 15.82 12.24
C ARG A 9 17.53 16.05 13.75
N SER A 10 16.81 17.04 14.32
CA SER A 10 16.87 17.37 15.74
C SER A 10 15.95 16.52 16.62
N ARG A 11 15.09 15.66 16.05
CA ARG A 11 14.18 14.80 16.82
C ARG A 11 14.99 13.67 17.45
N LYS A 12 15.04 13.62 18.78
CA LYS A 12 15.62 12.49 19.52
C LYS A 12 14.64 11.31 19.44
N ILE A 13 15.01 10.31 18.66
CA ILE A 13 14.26 9.05 18.52
C ILE A 13 14.97 8.02 19.39
N PRO A 14 14.26 7.24 20.22
CA PRO A 14 14.81 6.12 20.95
C PRO A 14 15.53 5.15 20.01
N GLU A 15 16.58 4.49 20.51
CA GLU A 15 17.34 3.53 19.69
C GLU A 15 16.48 2.31 19.29
N SER A 16 15.54 1.90 20.14
CA SER A 16 14.53 0.89 19.83
C SER A 16 13.74 1.24 18.55
N ASP A 17 13.23 2.49 18.50
CA ASP A 17 12.42 2.94 17.38
C ASP A 17 13.25 3.12 16.10
N ARG A 18 14.52 3.54 16.25
CA ARG A 18 15.46 3.60 15.12
C ARG A 18 15.74 2.23 14.53
N ARG A 19 15.95 1.24 15.41
CA ARG A 19 16.17 -0.15 15.01
C ARG A 19 14.94 -0.74 14.35
N LEU A 20 13.77 -0.53 14.92
CA LEU A 20 12.49 -0.92 14.34
C LEU A 20 12.32 -0.33 12.94
N THR A 21 12.47 0.99 12.81
CA THR A 21 12.35 1.69 11.52
C THR A 21 13.37 1.15 10.51
N ALA A 22 14.61 0.87 10.94
CA ALA A 22 15.62 0.36 10.03
C ALA A 22 15.27 -1.02 9.46
N TRP A 23 14.72 -1.93 10.27
CA TRP A 23 14.25 -3.23 9.80
C TRP A 23 13.05 -3.09 8.88
N HIS A 24 12.10 -2.24 9.23
CA HIS A 24 10.91 -1.95 8.43
C HIS A 24 11.29 -1.44 7.02
N GLU A 25 12.08 -0.37 6.95
CA GLU A 25 12.51 0.19 5.66
C GLU A 25 13.41 -0.76 4.86
N ALA A 26 14.25 -1.54 5.55
CA ALA A 26 15.05 -2.58 4.89
C ALA A 26 14.16 -3.68 4.31
N GLY A 27 13.05 -4.02 4.96
CA GLY A 27 12.07 -4.97 4.45
C GLY A 27 11.49 -4.55 3.11
N HIS A 28 10.98 -3.32 3.02
CA HIS A 28 10.50 -2.76 1.74
C HIS A 28 11.59 -2.80 0.66
N ALA A 29 12.80 -2.35 1.01
CA ALA A 29 13.90 -2.27 0.06
C ALA A 29 14.33 -3.63 -0.46
N ILE A 30 14.49 -4.62 0.42
CA ILE A 30 14.92 -5.97 0.05
C ILE A 30 13.86 -6.62 -0.83
N VAL A 31 12.60 -6.61 -0.40
CA VAL A 31 11.50 -7.18 -1.18
C VAL A 31 11.45 -6.56 -2.57
N ASN A 32 11.49 -5.22 -2.65
CA ASN A 32 11.48 -4.50 -3.94
C ASN A 32 12.61 -4.95 -4.88
N LEU A 33 13.83 -5.14 -4.36
CA LEU A 33 14.99 -5.52 -5.16
C LEU A 33 14.91 -6.95 -5.74
N PHE A 34 14.12 -7.84 -5.15
CA PHE A 34 13.92 -9.21 -5.63
C PHE A 34 12.71 -9.40 -6.54
N LEU A 35 11.87 -8.38 -6.69
CA LEU A 35 10.68 -8.42 -7.53
C LEU A 35 10.99 -7.95 -8.95
N GLU A 36 10.50 -8.69 -9.94
CA GLU A 36 10.84 -8.48 -11.36
C GLU A 36 10.18 -7.23 -11.95
N HIS A 37 8.96 -6.91 -11.52
CA HIS A 37 8.17 -5.81 -12.09
C HIS A 37 8.06 -4.62 -11.14
N SER A 38 8.91 -4.58 -10.11
CA SER A 38 8.90 -3.52 -9.12
C SER A 38 9.37 -2.18 -9.69
N ILE A 39 8.86 -1.10 -9.09
CA ILE A 39 9.36 0.25 -9.37
C ILE A 39 10.80 0.36 -8.82
N PRO A 40 11.76 0.91 -9.59
CA PRO A 40 13.15 1.00 -9.15
C PRO A 40 13.30 1.71 -7.79
N LEU A 41 14.09 1.09 -6.90
CA LEU A 41 14.43 1.67 -5.62
C LEU A 41 15.33 2.90 -5.81
N HIS A 42 14.87 4.06 -5.35
CA HIS A 42 15.64 5.31 -5.46
C HIS A 42 16.40 5.62 -4.17
N LYS A 43 15.76 5.47 -3.01
CA LYS A 43 16.35 5.87 -1.72
C LYS A 43 15.69 5.17 -0.55
N VAL A 44 16.53 4.76 0.42
CA VAL A 44 16.10 4.31 1.76
C VAL A 44 16.73 5.21 2.82
N THR A 45 15.98 5.58 3.83
CA THR A 45 16.48 6.41 4.94
C THR A 45 15.67 6.22 6.20
N ILE A 46 16.34 6.26 7.34
CA ILE A 46 15.73 6.31 8.68
C ILE A 46 15.74 7.72 9.29
N ILE A 47 16.01 8.73 8.46
CA ILE A 47 15.95 10.15 8.90
C ILE A 47 14.48 10.59 8.86
N PRO A 48 13.91 11.02 10.00
CA PRO A 48 12.51 11.41 10.07
C PRO A 48 12.15 12.54 9.11
N ARG A 49 10.99 12.39 8.47
CA ARG A 49 10.40 13.42 7.60
C ARG A 49 8.91 13.56 7.90
N GLY A 50 8.48 14.75 8.25
CA GLY A 50 7.07 14.98 8.61
C GLY A 50 6.64 14.09 9.79
N GLN A 51 5.69 13.19 9.56
CA GLN A 51 5.21 12.21 10.54
C GLN A 51 5.96 10.87 10.46
N ALA A 52 6.59 10.56 9.31
CA ALA A 52 7.29 9.30 9.09
C ALA A 52 8.66 9.28 9.80
N LEU A 53 9.01 8.15 10.40
CA LEU A 53 10.29 7.91 11.06
C LEU A 53 11.36 7.44 10.08
N GLY A 54 10.97 6.83 8.97
CA GLY A 54 11.80 6.43 7.84
C GLY A 54 11.13 6.69 6.51
N LEU A 55 11.77 6.32 5.43
CA LEU A 55 11.23 6.43 4.08
C LEU A 55 11.98 5.50 3.13
N THR A 56 11.25 4.61 2.49
CA THR A 56 11.68 3.89 1.29
C THR A 56 11.01 4.52 0.09
N MET A 57 11.81 5.09 -0.81
CA MET A 57 11.33 5.80 -1.99
C MET A 57 11.66 5.02 -3.25
N MET A 58 10.65 4.69 -3.99
CA MET A 58 10.73 4.14 -5.35
C MET A 58 10.42 5.26 -6.34
N MET A 59 11.04 5.24 -7.49
CA MET A 59 10.82 6.25 -8.51
C MET A 59 10.93 5.63 -9.90
N ASP A 60 9.85 5.75 -10.66
CA ASP A 60 9.86 5.41 -12.07
C ASP A 60 10.83 6.32 -12.84
N ASN A 61 11.55 5.74 -13.78
CA ASN A 61 12.45 6.47 -14.66
C ASN A 61 11.70 7.13 -15.84
N GLU A 62 10.45 6.77 -16.04
CA GLU A 62 9.60 7.22 -17.13
C GLU A 62 8.21 7.62 -16.62
N ASP A 63 7.57 8.57 -17.31
CA ASP A 63 6.17 8.93 -17.06
C ASP A 63 5.26 7.82 -17.60
N ARG A 64 4.80 6.94 -16.72
CA ARG A 64 3.90 5.84 -17.05
C ARG A 64 2.45 6.19 -16.76
N TYR A 65 1.59 5.96 -17.74
CA TYR A 65 0.14 6.22 -17.63
C TYR A 65 -0.67 5.00 -17.16
N SER A 66 -0.09 3.80 -17.24
CA SER A 66 -0.76 2.55 -16.84
C SER A 66 0.20 1.61 -16.14
N ARG A 67 -0.33 0.77 -15.25
CA ARG A 67 0.39 -0.30 -14.57
C ARG A 67 -0.26 -1.64 -14.88
N SER A 68 0.55 -2.65 -15.09
CA SER A 68 0.10 -4.02 -15.28
C SER A 68 -0.35 -4.65 -13.96
N ARG A 69 -1.05 -5.77 -14.04
CA ARG A 69 -1.43 -6.57 -12.86
C ARG A 69 -0.19 -7.01 -12.05
N LEU A 70 0.87 -7.45 -12.75
CA LEU A 70 2.10 -7.91 -12.10
C LEU A 70 2.81 -6.77 -11.36
N GLU A 71 2.90 -5.60 -11.96
CA GLU A 71 3.47 -4.42 -11.30
C GLU A 71 2.67 -4.01 -10.04
N MET A 72 1.34 -4.14 -10.06
CA MET A 72 0.50 -3.84 -8.88
C MET A 72 0.69 -4.88 -7.79
N LEU A 73 0.85 -6.15 -8.12
CA LEU A 73 1.17 -7.21 -7.15
C LEU A 73 2.54 -6.98 -6.52
N ASP A 74 3.53 -6.56 -7.30
CA ASP A 74 4.86 -6.24 -6.79
C ASP A 74 4.81 -5.03 -5.82
N VAL A 75 3.98 -4.03 -6.10
CA VAL A 75 3.74 -2.91 -5.16
C VAL A 75 3.14 -3.41 -3.85
N ILE A 76 2.09 -4.25 -3.90
CA ILE A 76 1.46 -4.83 -2.70
C ILE A 76 2.49 -5.63 -1.89
N THR A 77 3.27 -6.47 -2.55
CA THR A 77 4.31 -7.28 -1.92
C THR A 77 5.38 -6.42 -1.26
N THR A 78 5.78 -5.34 -1.93
CA THR A 78 6.73 -4.36 -1.40
C THR A 78 6.18 -3.66 -0.16
N ASP A 79 4.92 -3.20 -0.19
CA ASP A 79 4.25 -2.55 0.95
C ASP A 79 4.22 -3.45 2.18
N LEU A 80 3.96 -4.74 2.01
CA LEU A 80 3.91 -5.70 3.11
C LEU A 80 5.29 -6.10 3.64
N GLY A 81 6.35 -5.87 2.86
CA GLY A 81 7.73 -6.22 3.20
C GLY A 81 8.22 -5.64 4.52
N GLY A 82 7.86 -4.38 4.83
CA GLY A 82 8.20 -3.73 6.10
C GLY A 82 7.61 -4.44 7.31
N ARG A 83 6.33 -4.80 7.24
CA ARG A 83 5.61 -5.54 8.28
C ARG A 83 6.22 -6.92 8.54
N VAL A 84 6.54 -7.65 7.47
CA VAL A 84 7.15 -8.98 7.56
C VAL A 84 8.56 -8.91 8.15
N ALA A 85 9.33 -7.89 7.77
CA ALA A 85 10.67 -7.67 8.33
C ALA A 85 10.64 -7.37 9.84
N GLU A 86 9.66 -6.62 10.35
CA GLU A 86 9.46 -6.42 11.79
C GLU A 86 9.25 -7.77 12.49
N GLU A 87 8.36 -8.60 11.98
CA GLU A 87 8.04 -9.91 12.56
C GLU A 87 9.26 -10.84 12.60
N ILE A 88 10.02 -10.94 11.51
CA ILE A 88 11.21 -11.80 11.41
C ILE A 88 12.34 -11.30 12.32
N ALA A 89 12.61 -9.99 12.34
CA ALA A 89 13.78 -9.43 13.01
C ALA A 89 13.57 -9.16 14.50
N LEU A 90 12.34 -8.87 14.91
CA LEU A 90 12.00 -8.45 16.28
C LEU A 90 11.07 -9.43 16.99
N GLY A 91 10.46 -10.38 16.27
CA GLY A 91 9.49 -11.34 16.82
C GLY A 91 8.16 -10.70 17.22
N ASP A 92 7.91 -9.45 16.82
CA ASP A 92 6.72 -8.67 17.12
C ASP A 92 6.37 -7.74 15.95
N VAL A 93 5.20 -7.15 16.02
CA VAL A 93 4.68 -6.26 14.97
C VAL A 93 4.15 -4.99 15.58
N THR A 94 4.29 -3.88 14.86
CA THR A 94 3.87 -2.59 15.38
C THR A 94 2.78 -1.95 14.53
N SER A 95 2.17 -0.90 15.07
CA SER A 95 1.22 -0.07 14.33
C SER A 95 1.88 0.77 13.22
N GLY A 96 3.21 0.76 13.11
CA GLY A 96 3.97 1.52 12.11
C GLY A 96 3.59 1.14 10.68
N ALA A 97 3.33 -0.14 10.43
CA ALA A 97 2.93 -0.66 9.13
C ALA A 97 1.47 -0.37 8.72
N SER A 98 0.71 0.40 9.51
CA SER A 98 -0.73 0.63 9.25
C SER A 98 -1.01 1.30 7.92
N GLN A 99 -0.15 2.22 7.48
CA GLN A 99 -0.31 2.91 6.19
C GLN A 99 0.01 1.99 5.00
N ASP A 100 1.02 1.15 5.13
CA ASP A 100 1.41 0.19 4.10
C ASP A 100 0.32 -0.87 3.90
N ILE A 101 -0.22 -1.39 5.00
CA ILE A 101 -1.36 -2.32 4.98
C ILE A 101 -2.58 -1.67 4.33
N ALA A 102 -2.87 -0.41 4.67
CA ALA A 102 -4.00 0.31 4.08
C ALA A 102 -3.78 0.56 2.58
N HIS A 103 -2.56 0.93 2.16
CA HIS A 103 -2.21 1.14 0.76
C HIS A 103 -2.33 -0.17 -0.04
N ALA A 104 -1.72 -1.25 0.44
CA ALA A 104 -1.81 -2.58 -0.18
C ALA A 104 -3.27 -3.05 -0.31
N THR A 105 -4.08 -2.89 0.75
CA THR A 105 -5.50 -3.28 0.74
C THR A 105 -6.31 -2.45 -0.26
N ASN A 106 -6.12 -1.14 -0.29
CA ASN A 106 -6.81 -0.26 -1.24
C ASN A 106 -6.42 -0.56 -2.69
N LEU A 107 -5.16 -0.89 -2.93
CA LEU A 107 -4.68 -1.26 -4.26
C LEU A 107 -5.28 -2.60 -4.70
N ALA A 108 -5.28 -3.62 -3.84
CA ALA A 108 -5.92 -4.91 -4.09
C ALA A 108 -7.43 -4.75 -4.37
N HIS A 109 -8.11 -3.91 -3.58
CA HIS A 109 -9.52 -3.60 -3.80
C HIS A 109 -9.75 -2.92 -5.16
N SER A 110 -8.88 -1.99 -5.55
CA SER A 110 -8.96 -1.33 -6.87
C SER A 110 -8.71 -2.31 -8.01
N MET A 111 -7.79 -3.26 -7.86
CA MET A 111 -7.53 -4.33 -8.83
C MET A 111 -8.78 -5.18 -9.07
N VAL A 112 -9.49 -5.52 -8.00
CA VAL A 112 -10.72 -6.33 -8.06
C VAL A 112 -11.90 -5.52 -8.60
N CYS A 113 -12.15 -4.34 -8.03
CA CYS A 113 -13.38 -3.60 -8.24
C CYS A 113 -13.35 -2.62 -9.42
N ALA A 114 -12.17 -2.02 -9.69
CA ALA A 114 -12.08 -0.94 -10.68
C ALA A 114 -11.40 -1.39 -11.99
N TYR A 115 -10.39 -2.26 -11.88
CA TYR A 115 -9.55 -2.60 -13.02
C TYR A 115 -9.87 -3.96 -13.66
N GLY A 116 -10.78 -4.76 -13.05
CA GLY A 116 -11.15 -6.07 -13.57
C GLY A 116 -9.97 -7.05 -13.63
N MET A 117 -9.04 -6.97 -12.65
CA MET A 117 -7.81 -7.77 -12.61
C MET A 117 -7.94 -9.06 -11.80
N SER A 118 -9.14 -9.40 -11.32
CA SER A 118 -9.46 -10.68 -10.68
C SER A 118 -10.04 -11.64 -11.69
N GLU A 119 -9.50 -12.85 -11.78
CA GLU A 119 -10.04 -13.90 -12.63
C GLU A 119 -11.44 -14.36 -12.16
N LYS A 120 -11.63 -14.41 -10.84
CA LYS A 120 -12.89 -14.83 -10.24
C LYS A 120 -14.02 -13.82 -10.43
N MET A 121 -13.69 -12.52 -10.26
CA MET A 121 -14.70 -11.44 -10.37
C MET A 121 -14.88 -10.96 -11.81
N GLY A 122 -13.98 -11.32 -12.71
CA GLY A 122 -14.03 -10.97 -14.13
C GLY A 122 -13.79 -9.49 -14.42
N THR A 123 -14.08 -9.11 -15.67
CA THR A 123 -13.88 -7.73 -16.18
C THR A 123 -15.12 -6.87 -15.93
N VAL A 124 -15.62 -6.87 -14.70
CA VAL A 124 -16.78 -6.09 -14.26
C VAL A 124 -16.30 -5.03 -13.28
N GLN A 125 -16.83 -3.83 -13.42
CA GLN A 125 -16.60 -2.77 -12.45
C GLN A 125 -17.60 -2.87 -11.31
N TYR A 126 -17.07 -3.09 -10.09
CA TYR A 126 -17.82 -3.09 -8.85
C TYR A 126 -17.50 -1.81 -8.07
N GLY A 127 -18.50 -1.09 -7.58
CA GLY A 127 -18.26 0.07 -6.75
C GLY A 127 -19.19 1.23 -7.02
N GLN A 128 -19.14 2.19 -6.15
CA GLN A 128 -19.99 3.37 -6.15
C GLN A 128 -19.86 4.14 -7.47
N ARG A 129 -20.95 4.31 -8.18
CA ARG A 129 -21.11 5.48 -9.03
C ARG A 129 -21.01 6.69 -8.11
N GLN A 130 -19.90 7.43 -8.19
CA GLN A 130 -19.85 8.80 -7.68
C GLN A 130 -20.81 9.63 -8.54
N GLU A 131 -22.09 9.64 -8.20
CA GLU A 131 -22.96 10.70 -8.69
C GLU A 131 -22.49 11.98 -8.02
N HIS A 132 -22.07 12.94 -8.82
CA HIS A 132 -21.68 14.27 -8.39
C HIS A 132 -22.76 14.83 -7.46
N ILE A 133 -22.37 15.07 -6.21
CA ILE A 133 -23.23 15.68 -5.20
C ILE A 133 -23.44 17.15 -5.58
N TYR A 134 -24.59 17.44 -6.12
CA TYR A 134 -25.09 18.80 -6.16
C TYR A 134 -26.10 18.95 -5.02
N LEU A 135 -25.74 19.77 -4.00
CA LEU A 135 -26.58 20.27 -2.93
C LEU A 135 -27.06 19.28 -1.82
N GLY A 136 -26.29 19.19 -0.74
CA GLY A 136 -26.87 19.27 0.62
C GLY A 136 -27.83 18.18 1.08
N ARG A 137 -27.76 16.96 0.54
CA ARG A 137 -28.47 15.79 1.09
C ARG A 137 -27.46 14.71 1.47
N ASP A 138 -27.58 14.23 2.71
CA ASP A 138 -26.94 12.98 3.12
C ASP A 138 -27.37 11.86 2.17
N ILE A 139 -26.46 11.47 1.28
CA ILE A 139 -26.72 10.33 0.40
C ILE A 139 -26.38 9.09 1.18
N THR A 140 -27.39 8.35 1.58
CA THR A 140 -27.29 6.95 2.00
C THR A 140 -26.41 6.24 0.97
N ARG A 141 -25.31 5.62 1.38
CA ARG A 141 -24.52 4.72 0.55
C ARG A 141 -25.43 3.63 0.03
N ASN A 142 -25.89 3.76 -1.19
CA ASN A 142 -26.46 2.64 -1.91
C ASN A 142 -25.29 1.83 -2.44
N ASP A 143 -24.90 0.81 -1.68
CA ASP A 143 -24.00 -0.22 -2.19
C ASP A 143 -24.71 -0.87 -3.38
N SER A 144 -24.19 -0.62 -4.57
CA SER A 144 -24.79 -1.12 -5.82
C SER A 144 -24.58 -2.63 -6.03
N CYS A 145 -24.02 -3.32 -5.03
CA CYS A 145 -23.70 -4.74 -5.05
C CYS A 145 -24.55 -5.51 -4.04
N SER A 146 -24.87 -6.78 -4.36
CA SER A 146 -25.47 -7.69 -3.39
C SER A 146 -24.46 -8.01 -2.26
N GLU A 147 -24.97 -8.42 -1.09
CA GLU A 147 -24.10 -8.87 0.01
C GLU A 147 -23.22 -10.06 -0.39
N GLU A 148 -23.69 -10.93 -1.26
CA GLU A 148 -22.92 -12.04 -1.80
C GLU A 148 -21.72 -11.54 -2.61
N THR A 149 -21.94 -10.58 -3.51
CA THR A 149 -20.87 -9.93 -4.29
C THR A 149 -19.85 -9.23 -3.39
N LEU A 150 -20.29 -8.55 -2.33
CA LEU A 150 -19.40 -7.91 -1.36
C LEU A 150 -18.51 -8.94 -0.65
N ARG A 151 -19.05 -10.09 -0.26
CA ARG A 151 -18.28 -11.19 0.34
C ARG A 151 -17.28 -11.78 -0.65
N GLU A 152 -17.63 -11.89 -1.92
CA GLU A 152 -16.70 -12.34 -2.96
C GLU A 152 -15.56 -11.35 -3.19
N ILE A 153 -15.85 -10.04 -3.21
CA ILE A 153 -14.84 -8.98 -3.28
C ILE A 153 -13.88 -9.09 -2.09
N ASP A 154 -14.40 -9.18 -0.86
CA ASP A 154 -13.58 -9.33 0.34
C ASP A 154 -12.71 -10.58 0.30
N SER A 155 -13.26 -11.69 -0.22
CA SER A 155 -12.50 -12.94 -0.39
C SER A 155 -11.35 -12.78 -1.39
N GLU A 156 -11.59 -12.12 -2.52
CA GLU A 156 -10.56 -11.88 -3.53
C GLU A 156 -9.49 -10.89 -3.07
N VAL A 157 -9.87 -9.81 -2.39
CA VAL A 157 -8.91 -8.87 -1.78
C VAL A 157 -8.00 -9.59 -0.78
N LYS A 158 -8.59 -10.43 0.10
CA LYS A 158 -7.80 -11.25 1.03
C LYS A 158 -6.88 -12.20 0.29
N ARG A 159 -7.35 -12.87 -0.77
CA ARG A 159 -6.51 -13.77 -1.55
C ARG A 159 -5.29 -13.04 -2.14
N ILE A 160 -5.49 -11.87 -2.73
CA ILE A 160 -4.40 -11.07 -3.30
C ILE A 160 -3.37 -10.65 -2.23
N ILE A 161 -3.83 -10.32 -1.03
CA ILE A 161 -2.95 -9.90 0.06
C ILE A 161 -2.14 -11.08 0.66
N PHE A 162 -2.69 -12.29 0.65
CA PHE A 162 -2.06 -13.47 1.28
C PHE A 162 -1.31 -14.37 0.29
N GLU A 163 -1.44 -14.15 -1.02
CA GLU A 163 -0.72 -14.87 -2.07
C GLU A 163 0.73 -14.36 -2.20
#